data_47e2405fc927fd2b0a7c2bd44b51ab94
#
_entry.id   47e2405fc927fd2b0a7c2bd44b51ab94
#
_cell.length_a   1.000
_cell.length_b   1.000
_cell.length_c   1.000
_cell.angle_alpha   90.00
_cell.angle_beta   90.00
_cell.angle_gamma   90.00
#
_symmetry.space_group_name_H-M   'P 1'
#
loop_
_entity.id
_entity.type
_entity.pdbx_description
1 polymer ?
#
loop_
_entity_poly.entity_id
_entity_poly.type
_entity_poly.pdbx_seq_one_letter_code
_entity_poly.pdbx_strand_id
1 'polypeptide(L)'
;MPHTPQAWPLAYKVFFLLPASAYSTHQQAPPHEISRRGTGLQKQHPHAFQTYRKRTSAELTSERIAIMTRHTHQTAPTQYVEANGIRFAYRRFGNPIGVPLVMNIHFTGTMDHWDPAVTDGLAAGREVILFNNAGISSSSGSVPESIEEMAANAAAFIRALGLEQVDVLGFSMGGLIAQTLAIAEPTLVRRLILVGTGPRSGERMASLTPEAQEIFGATYAEPDHLWLRVHFSPTGTSQTAGRAFLERFRLRTENRDPAANEAVASAQLAALAKWGAPQDNPYAYLSALSQPTLVVNGDNDVIIYTVNSLILRQHIPNAQLVIYPDANHGSLYQYPERFVEDVSRFLS
;
A
#
# COMPACT_ATOMS: atom_id res chain seq x y z
N MET A 1 -16.59 -2.76 -36.88
CA MET A 1 -17.64 -2.24 -35.96
C MET A 1 -16.91 -1.76 -34.73
N PRO A 2 -17.08 -0.54 -34.26
CA PRO A 2 -16.39 -0.06 -33.04
C PRO A 2 -16.99 -0.75 -31.84
N HIS A 3 -16.16 -1.49 -31.08
CA HIS A 3 -16.54 -2.01 -29.78
C HIS A 3 -16.70 -0.83 -28.82
N THR A 4 -17.93 -0.55 -28.42
CA THR A 4 -18.23 0.29 -27.27
C THR A 4 -17.56 -0.32 -26.03
N PRO A 5 -16.86 0.45 -25.19
CA PRO A 5 -16.33 -0.04 -23.94
C PRO A 5 -17.50 -0.54 -23.09
N GLN A 6 -17.50 -1.83 -22.75
CA GLN A 6 -18.47 -2.36 -21.80
C GLN A 6 -18.25 -1.65 -20.46
N ALA A 7 -19.27 -0.91 -20.00
CA ALA A 7 -19.30 -0.30 -18.70
C ALA A 7 -19.04 -1.36 -17.62
N TRP A 8 -18.13 -1.08 -16.72
CA TRP A 8 -17.80 -1.92 -15.59
C TRP A 8 -19.07 -2.20 -14.76
N PRO A 9 -19.36 -3.47 -14.39
CA PRO A 9 -20.62 -3.80 -13.73
C PRO A 9 -20.79 -3.08 -12.37
N LEU A 10 -22.04 -2.78 -12.03
CA LEU A 10 -22.50 -2.23 -10.73
C LEU A 10 -22.03 -3.03 -9.49
N ALA A 11 -21.45 -4.19 -9.66
CA ALA A 11 -20.93 -5.10 -8.62
C ALA A 11 -19.88 -4.47 -7.68
N TYR A 12 -19.22 -3.39 -8.09
CA TYR A 12 -18.27 -2.66 -7.24
C TYR A 12 -18.91 -1.93 -6.06
N LYS A 13 -20.25 -1.78 -6.02
CA LYS A 13 -20.94 -1.17 -4.87
C LYS A 13 -20.74 -1.91 -3.56
N VAL A 14 -20.46 -3.19 -3.59
CA VAL A 14 -20.30 -4.03 -2.38
C VAL A 14 -18.95 -3.80 -1.70
N PHE A 15 -17.92 -3.42 -2.43
CA PHE A 15 -16.57 -3.19 -1.87
C PHE A 15 -16.51 -1.95 -0.94
N PHE A 16 -17.46 -1.02 -1.08
CA PHE A 16 -17.43 0.31 -0.45
C PHE A 16 -18.43 0.50 0.69
N LEU A 17 -19.39 -0.39 0.84
CA LEU A 17 -20.48 -0.24 1.82
C LEU A 17 -20.20 -0.91 3.17
N LEU A 18 -18.96 -1.31 3.43
CA LEU A 18 -18.59 -1.86 4.74
C LEU A 18 -18.18 -0.71 5.67
N PRO A 19 -19.07 -0.25 6.57
CA PRO A 19 -18.69 0.75 7.56
C PRO A 19 -17.60 0.18 8.48
N ALA A 20 -16.70 1.03 8.92
CA ALA A 20 -15.69 0.70 9.94
C ALA A 20 -16.31 0.09 11.22
N SER A 21 -17.63 0.28 11.42
CA SER A 21 -18.41 -0.30 12.51
C SER A 21 -18.63 -1.81 12.46
N ALA A 22 -18.40 -2.46 11.31
CA ALA A 22 -18.52 -3.92 11.21
C ALA A 22 -17.40 -4.68 11.95
N TYR A 23 -16.38 -3.97 12.40
CA TYR A 23 -15.24 -4.53 13.15
C TYR A 23 -15.25 -4.21 14.64
N SER A 24 -16.31 -3.55 15.15
CA SER A 24 -16.46 -3.20 16.57
C SER A 24 -17.62 -3.97 17.19
N THR A 25 -17.35 -5.18 17.65
CA THR A 25 -18.18 -5.85 18.65
C THR A 25 -17.29 -6.21 19.83
N HIS A 26 -17.40 -5.44 20.87
CA HIS A 26 -17.54 -5.72 22.29
C HIS A 26 -16.82 -4.74 23.21
N GLN A 27 -17.69 -4.25 24.10
CA GLN A 27 -17.49 -3.67 25.43
C GLN A 27 -17.42 -2.14 25.52
N GLN A 28 -18.61 -1.57 25.69
CA GLN A 28 -18.78 -0.29 26.37
C GLN A 28 -18.62 -0.53 27.89
N ALA A 29 -17.67 0.18 28.49
CA ALA A 29 -17.65 0.39 29.93
C ALA A 29 -18.37 1.71 30.26
N PRO A 30 -19.11 1.79 31.39
CA PRO A 30 -19.93 2.96 31.69
C PRO A 30 -19.10 4.16 32.15
N PRO A 31 -19.63 5.39 31.98
CA PRO A 31 -18.92 6.61 32.31
C PRO A 31 -18.87 6.84 33.83
N HIS A 32 -17.70 7.13 34.37
CA HIS A 32 -17.51 7.63 35.73
C HIS A 32 -17.69 9.15 35.72
N GLU A 33 -18.67 9.60 36.51
CA GLU A 33 -18.89 10.99 36.93
C GLU A 33 -17.66 11.55 37.64
N ILE A 34 -17.21 12.73 37.23
CA ILE A 34 -16.23 13.52 37.97
C ILE A 34 -16.96 14.71 38.59
N SER A 35 -17.08 14.64 39.92
CA SER A 35 -17.56 15.71 40.80
C SER A 35 -16.59 16.88 40.83
N ARG A 36 -17.14 18.09 40.64
CA ARG A 36 -16.43 19.38 40.88
C ARG A 36 -16.54 19.78 42.35
N ARG A 37 -15.43 20.12 42.96
CA ARG A 37 -15.20 21.11 44.07
C ARG A 37 -13.69 21.18 44.26
N GLY A 38 -12.96 22.28 44.36
CA GLY A 38 -13.21 23.66 44.73
C GLY A 38 -12.00 24.21 45.42
N THR A 39 -11.64 25.46 45.12
CA THR A 39 -10.86 26.43 45.94
C THR A 39 -9.34 26.25 46.19
N GLY A 40 -8.57 27.10 45.58
CA GLY A 40 -7.70 28.12 46.22
C GLY A 40 -6.35 27.67 46.75
N LEU A 41 -5.28 28.21 46.14
CA LEU A 41 -4.29 29.03 46.84
C LEU A 41 -3.06 29.26 45.94
N GLN A 42 -2.79 30.53 45.67
CA GLN A 42 -1.53 30.99 45.07
C GLN A 42 -0.35 30.57 45.91
N LYS A 43 0.67 29.98 45.28
CA LYS A 43 2.06 30.09 45.75
C LYS A 43 2.96 30.33 44.54
N GLN A 44 3.61 31.49 44.58
CA GLN A 44 4.70 31.87 43.72
C GLN A 44 5.85 30.87 43.83
N HIS A 45 6.33 30.37 42.69
CA HIS A 45 7.61 29.70 42.61
C HIS A 45 8.56 30.43 41.66
N PRO A 46 9.86 30.45 41.99
CA PRO A 46 10.85 31.28 41.29
C PRO A 46 11.15 30.74 39.89
N HIS A 47 11.41 31.66 38.98
CA HIS A 47 11.85 31.40 37.62
C HIS A 47 13.12 30.53 37.62
N ALA A 48 12.97 29.25 37.29
CA ALA A 48 14.08 28.41 36.86
C ALA A 48 14.29 28.72 35.35
N PHE A 49 15.36 29.47 35.06
CA PHE A 49 15.89 29.56 33.69
C PHE A 49 16.34 28.17 33.27
N GLN A 50 15.48 27.45 32.56
CA GLN A 50 15.89 26.25 31.83
C GLN A 50 16.76 26.71 30.66
N THR A 51 18.07 26.55 30.78
CA THR A 51 19.04 26.71 29.71
C THR A 51 18.64 25.73 28.58
N TYR A 52 18.11 26.26 27.51
CA TYR A 52 17.79 25.54 26.29
C TYR A 52 19.09 25.11 25.62
N ARG A 53 19.59 23.92 25.97
CA ARG A 53 20.76 23.34 25.32
C ARG A 53 20.36 22.99 23.89
N LYS A 54 20.94 23.69 22.88
CA LYS A 54 20.77 23.30 21.49
C LYS A 54 21.28 21.87 21.33
N ARG A 55 20.37 20.96 21.01
CA ARG A 55 20.70 19.56 20.72
C ARG A 55 21.58 19.50 19.48
N THR A 56 22.58 18.63 19.47
CA THR A 56 23.45 18.41 18.31
C THR A 56 22.71 17.62 17.23
N SER A 57 23.17 17.72 16.00
CA SER A 57 22.63 16.92 14.89
C SER A 57 22.70 15.42 15.16
N ALA A 58 23.75 14.96 15.85
CA ALA A 58 23.92 13.57 16.26
C ALA A 58 22.91 13.13 17.32
N GLU A 59 22.60 13.99 18.32
CA GLU A 59 21.58 13.68 19.34
C GLU A 59 20.18 13.59 18.71
N LEU A 60 19.83 14.50 17.77
CA LEU A 60 18.56 14.47 17.03
C LEU A 60 18.45 13.23 16.16
N THR A 61 19.56 12.82 15.52
CA THR A 61 19.60 11.60 14.70
C THR A 61 19.42 10.36 15.57
N SER A 62 20.11 10.28 16.72
CA SER A 62 19.99 9.16 17.65
C SER A 62 18.57 9.03 18.24
N GLU A 63 17.95 10.17 18.60
CA GLU A 63 16.58 10.19 19.11
C GLU A 63 15.58 9.78 18.02
N ARG A 64 15.75 10.24 16.79
CA ARG A 64 14.96 9.82 15.61
C ARG A 64 15.06 8.31 15.37
N ILE A 65 16.27 7.76 15.40
CA ILE A 65 16.52 6.32 15.28
C ILE A 65 15.78 5.57 16.38
N ALA A 66 15.93 5.99 17.64
CA ALA A 66 15.29 5.33 18.78
C ALA A 66 13.75 5.39 18.74
N ILE A 67 13.17 6.47 18.19
CA ILE A 67 11.72 6.61 18.04
C ILE A 67 11.23 5.69 16.92
N MET A 68 11.90 5.67 15.78
CA MET A 68 11.46 4.91 14.60
C MET A 68 11.56 3.39 14.82
N THR A 69 12.59 2.91 15.49
CA THR A 69 12.75 1.48 15.81
C THR A 69 11.75 0.96 16.86
N ARG A 70 11.01 1.85 17.52
CA ARG A 70 9.97 1.47 18.51
C ARG A 70 8.60 1.25 17.86
N HIS A 71 8.37 1.74 16.67
CA HIS A 71 7.09 1.64 16.01
C HIS A 71 7.01 0.42 15.09
N THR A 72 5.84 -0.18 15.07
CA THR A 72 5.44 -1.25 14.16
C THR A 72 4.33 -0.75 13.25
N HIS A 73 3.89 -1.57 12.32
CA HIS A 73 2.71 -1.28 11.50
C HIS A 73 1.51 -0.83 12.33
N GLN A 74 1.28 -1.48 13.49
CA GLN A 74 0.14 -1.19 14.36
C GLN A 74 0.29 0.12 15.13
N THR A 75 1.51 0.46 15.54
CA THR A 75 1.77 1.56 16.48
C THR A 75 2.32 2.82 15.82
N ALA A 76 2.74 2.76 14.55
CA ALA A 76 3.25 3.92 13.84
C ALA A 76 2.19 5.01 13.75
N PRO A 77 2.48 6.25 14.19
CA PRO A 77 1.54 7.35 14.11
C PRO A 77 1.34 7.78 12.66
N THR A 78 0.10 8.13 12.31
CA THR A 78 -0.17 8.80 11.04
C THR A 78 0.38 10.21 11.08
N GLN A 79 1.23 10.54 10.12
CA GLN A 79 1.88 11.83 9.92
C GLN A 79 1.38 12.43 8.61
N TYR A 80 1.65 13.71 8.39
CA TYR A 80 1.22 14.42 7.20
C TYR A 80 2.36 15.24 6.62
N VAL A 81 2.40 15.32 5.28
CA VAL A 81 3.31 16.20 4.54
C VAL A 81 2.58 16.85 3.38
N GLU A 82 2.88 18.11 3.12
CA GLU A 82 2.29 18.87 2.02
C GLU A 82 3.19 18.79 0.77
N ALA A 83 2.60 18.44 -0.37
CA ALA A 83 3.26 18.50 -1.67
C ALA A 83 2.23 18.82 -2.75
N ASN A 84 2.53 19.76 -3.64
CA ASN A 84 1.67 20.18 -4.76
C ASN A 84 0.23 20.50 -4.36
N GLY A 85 0.01 21.10 -3.17
CA GLY A 85 -1.31 21.43 -2.65
C GLY A 85 -2.09 20.25 -2.10
N ILE A 86 -1.47 19.09 -1.99
CA ILE A 86 -2.04 17.86 -1.42
C ILE A 86 -1.38 17.59 -0.07
N ARG A 87 -2.17 17.35 0.96
CA ARG A 87 -1.72 16.87 2.26
C ARG A 87 -1.77 15.35 2.26
N PHE A 88 -0.60 14.70 2.12
CA PHE A 88 -0.46 13.25 2.13
C PHE A 88 -0.39 12.72 3.55
N ALA A 89 -1.22 11.73 3.86
CA ALA A 89 -1.13 10.93 5.08
C ALA A 89 -0.13 9.78 4.86
N TYR A 90 0.77 9.60 5.81
CA TYR A 90 1.78 8.52 5.74
C TYR A 90 2.14 7.99 7.13
N ARG A 91 2.73 6.81 7.15
CA ARG A 91 3.36 6.19 8.34
C ARG A 91 4.75 5.75 7.96
N ARG A 92 5.71 5.97 8.86
CA ARG A 92 7.09 5.54 8.70
C ARG A 92 7.59 4.89 9.96
N PHE A 93 8.27 3.75 9.83
CA PHE A 93 8.76 2.95 10.95
C PHE A 93 9.89 2.03 10.50
N GLY A 94 10.50 1.32 11.45
CA GLY A 94 11.57 0.38 11.20
C GLY A 94 12.96 1.00 11.34
N ASN A 95 13.97 0.31 10.81
CA ASN A 95 15.36 0.69 10.93
C ASN A 95 15.72 1.78 9.90
N PRO A 96 16.07 3.00 10.31
CA PRO A 96 16.33 4.12 9.39
C PRO A 96 17.72 4.05 8.72
N ILE A 97 18.32 2.88 8.62
CA ILE A 97 19.62 2.66 7.99
C ILE A 97 19.42 2.30 6.51
N GLY A 98 20.19 2.95 5.63
CA GLY A 98 20.17 2.69 4.19
C GLY A 98 19.03 3.40 3.45
N VAL A 99 18.68 2.86 2.28
CA VAL A 99 17.64 3.43 1.41
C VAL A 99 16.26 3.02 1.90
N PRO A 100 15.34 3.99 2.15
CA PRO A 100 13.98 3.69 2.59
C PRO A 100 13.18 2.94 1.54
N LEU A 101 12.21 2.12 1.98
CA LEU A 101 11.26 1.44 1.11
C LEU A 101 9.91 2.17 1.16
N VAL A 102 9.48 2.73 0.03
CA VAL A 102 8.14 3.32 -0.15
C VAL A 102 7.21 2.30 -0.79
N MET A 103 6.03 2.10 -0.21
CA MET A 103 5.11 1.06 -0.63
C MET A 103 3.81 1.66 -1.20
N ASN A 104 3.49 1.30 -2.45
CA ASN A 104 2.26 1.65 -3.15
C ASN A 104 1.27 0.49 -3.09
N ILE A 105 0.11 0.72 -2.51
CA ILE A 105 -0.92 -0.29 -2.25
C ILE A 105 -1.80 -0.56 -3.48
N HIS A 106 -2.59 -1.63 -3.43
CA HIS A 106 -3.56 -2.06 -4.43
C HIS A 106 -4.74 -1.09 -4.61
N PHE A 107 -5.61 -1.39 -5.58
CA PHE A 107 -6.88 -0.71 -5.87
C PHE A 107 -7.70 -0.50 -4.58
N THR A 108 -8.15 0.74 -4.35
CA THR A 108 -8.89 1.20 -3.15
C THR A 108 -8.19 0.97 -1.81
N GLY A 109 -6.94 0.52 -1.85
CA GLY A 109 -6.16 0.24 -0.66
C GLY A 109 -5.77 1.49 0.12
N THR A 110 -5.66 1.33 1.43
CA THR A 110 -5.13 2.32 2.38
C THR A 110 -3.89 1.74 3.07
N MET A 111 -3.21 2.54 3.89
CA MET A 111 -2.05 2.05 4.67
C MET A 111 -2.40 0.86 5.56
N ASP A 112 -3.67 0.72 5.98
CA ASP A 112 -4.12 -0.37 6.84
C ASP A 112 -4.39 -1.69 6.09
N HIS A 113 -4.27 -1.71 4.76
CA HIS A 113 -4.46 -2.92 3.96
C HIS A 113 -3.17 -3.72 3.75
N TRP A 114 -2.04 -3.22 4.21
CA TRP A 114 -0.81 -4.00 4.25
C TRP A 114 -0.81 -5.01 5.39
N ASP A 115 -0.29 -6.21 5.14
CA ASP A 115 -0.08 -7.21 6.18
C ASP A 115 1.04 -6.77 7.14
N PRO A 116 0.77 -6.65 8.46
CA PRO A 116 1.81 -6.37 9.44
C PRO A 116 3.00 -7.33 9.38
N ALA A 117 2.78 -8.62 9.08
CA ALA A 117 3.88 -9.58 8.97
C ALA A 117 4.85 -9.22 7.83
N VAL A 118 4.35 -8.65 6.73
CA VAL A 118 5.17 -8.17 5.61
C VAL A 118 5.87 -6.87 6.00
N THR A 119 5.13 -5.89 6.45
CA THR A 119 5.68 -4.54 6.68
C THR A 119 6.63 -4.49 7.87
N ASP A 120 6.33 -5.17 8.98
CA ASP A 120 7.21 -5.25 10.15
C ASP A 120 8.43 -6.12 9.87
N GLY A 121 8.26 -7.20 9.07
CA GLY A 121 9.37 -8.03 8.63
C GLY A 121 10.39 -7.24 7.80
N LEU A 122 9.93 -6.43 6.84
CA LEU A 122 10.79 -5.55 6.05
C LEU A 122 11.39 -4.42 6.89
N ALA A 123 10.61 -3.89 7.85
CA ALA A 123 11.03 -2.81 8.74
C ALA A 123 12.15 -3.22 9.72
N ALA A 124 12.36 -4.51 9.95
CA ALA A 124 13.48 -4.99 10.75
C ALA A 124 14.84 -4.59 10.16
N GLY A 125 14.95 -4.54 8.83
CA GLY A 125 16.21 -4.25 8.12
C GLY A 125 16.31 -2.84 7.51
N ARG A 126 15.23 -2.07 7.45
CA ARG A 126 15.16 -0.76 6.77
C ARG A 126 14.01 0.11 7.26
N GLU A 127 14.02 1.36 6.84
CA GLU A 127 12.85 2.21 7.00
C GLU A 127 11.77 1.83 5.98
N VAL A 128 10.54 1.59 6.45
CA VAL A 128 9.35 1.37 5.63
C VAL A 128 8.46 2.60 5.71
N ILE A 129 7.98 3.06 4.56
CA ILE A 129 7.09 4.21 4.42
C ILE A 129 5.83 3.75 3.69
N LEU A 130 4.72 3.79 4.38
CA LEU A 130 3.39 3.58 3.85
C LEU A 130 2.72 4.93 3.65
N PHE A 131 1.95 5.13 2.59
CA PHE A 131 1.20 6.36 2.36
C PHE A 131 -0.11 6.11 1.64
N ASN A 132 -1.05 7.01 1.83
CA ASN A 132 -2.28 7.09 1.04
C ASN A 132 -2.05 8.07 -0.11
N ASN A 133 -2.27 7.65 -1.35
CA ASN A 133 -2.17 8.54 -2.50
C ASN A 133 -3.24 9.64 -2.44
N ALA A 134 -3.14 10.65 -3.33
CA ALA A 134 -4.06 11.80 -3.37
C ALA A 134 -5.54 11.36 -3.38
N GLY A 135 -6.36 12.01 -2.56
CA GLY A 135 -7.80 11.74 -2.46
C GLY A 135 -8.19 10.43 -1.79
N ILE A 136 -7.24 9.67 -1.27
CA ILE A 136 -7.50 8.37 -0.62
C ILE A 136 -7.45 8.55 0.90
N SER A 137 -8.53 8.13 1.56
CA SER A 137 -8.61 8.07 3.02
C SER A 137 -8.26 9.39 3.69
N SER A 138 -7.20 9.42 4.49
CA SER A 138 -6.73 10.58 5.25
C SER A 138 -5.88 11.57 4.43
N SER A 139 -5.58 11.28 3.17
CA SER A 139 -4.93 12.22 2.25
C SER A 139 -5.95 13.14 1.61
N SER A 140 -5.58 14.43 1.44
CA SER A 140 -6.44 15.42 0.77
C SER A 140 -6.37 15.32 -0.76
N GLY A 141 -7.11 16.20 -1.43
CA GLY A 141 -7.17 16.27 -2.88
C GLY A 141 -8.25 15.36 -3.48
N SER A 142 -8.15 15.14 -4.78
CA SER A 142 -9.01 14.21 -5.53
C SER A 142 -8.18 13.03 -6.06
N VAL A 143 -8.83 11.90 -6.22
CA VAL A 143 -8.19 10.70 -6.79
C VAL A 143 -7.97 10.93 -8.28
N PRO A 144 -6.73 10.82 -8.80
CA PRO A 144 -6.48 10.97 -10.22
C PRO A 144 -7.09 9.82 -11.04
N GLU A 145 -7.49 10.12 -12.28
CA GLU A 145 -8.00 9.15 -13.24
C GLU A 145 -6.92 8.64 -14.21
N SER A 146 -5.65 8.75 -13.82
CA SER A 146 -4.50 8.23 -14.59
C SER A 146 -3.40 7.72 -13.67
N ILE A 147 -2.72 6.68 -14.11
CA ILE A 147 -1.56 6.11 -13.39
C ILE A 147 -0.40 7.11 -13.38
N GLU A 148 -0.25 7.88 -14.46
CA GLU A 148 0.78 8.90 -14.62
C GLU A 148 0.66 9.99 -13.53
N GLU A 149 -0.54 10.49 -13.27
CA GLU A 149 -0.76 11.50 -12.24
C GLU A 149 -0.58 10.93 -10.84
N MET A 150 -1.02 9.68 -10.59
CA MET A 150 -0.77 8.99 -9.33
C MET A 150 0.73 8.82 -9.07
N ALA A 151 1.52 8.49 -10.09
CA ALA A 151 2.97 8.38 -10.01
C ALA A 151 3.65 9.73 -9.77
N ALA A 152 3.19 10.80 -10.42
CA ALA A 152 3.68 12.16 -10.18
C ALA A 152 3.39 12.62 -8.73
N ASN A 153 2.22 12.28 -8.19
CA ASN A 153 1.86 12.53 -6.81
C ASN A 153 2.76 11.74 -5.83
N ALA A 154 3.07 10.47 -6.13
CA ALA A 154 4.00 9.68 -5.35
C ALA A 154 5.42 10.28 -5.36
N ALA A 155 5.90 10.77 -6.51
CA ALA A 155 7.19 11.46 -6.61
C ALA A 155 7.22 12.74 -5.77
N ALA A 156 6.17 13.56 -5.85
CA ALA A 156 6.04 14.78 -5.06
C ALA A 156 6.03 14.48 -3.55
N PHE A 157 5.29 13.47 -3.12
CA PHE A 157 5.28 12.98 -1.74
C PHE A 157 6.68 12.58 -1.27
N ILE A 158 7.40 11.75 -2.03
CA ILE A 158 8.75 11.27 -1.67
C ILE A 158 9.71 12.45 -1.51
N ARG A 159 9.69 13.41 -2.45
CA ARG A 159 10.52 14.61 -2.38
C ARG A 159 10.17 15.52 -1.20
N ALA A 160 8.89 15.64 -0.88
CA ALA A 160 8.45 16.43 0.28
C ALA A 160 8.92 15.85 1.63
N LEU A 161 9.21 14.54 1.68
CA LEU A 161 9.86 13.92 2.83
C LEU A 161 11.38 14.18 2.89
N GLY A 162 11.95 14.90 1.91
CA GLY A 162 13.38 15.16 1.81
C GLY A 162 14.20 13.94 1.38
N LEU A 163 13.58 12.98 0.70
CA LEU A 163 14.24 11.76 0.24
C LEU A 163 14.74 11.93 -1.20
N GLU A 164 16.05 11.74 -1.40
CA GLU A 164 16.70 11.85 -2.71
C GLU A 164 16.68 10.52 -3.48
N GLN A 165 16.64 9.40 -2.77
CA GLN A 165 16.59 8.06 -3.35
C GLN A 165 15.78 7.11 -2.45
N VAL A 166 14.96 6.27 -3.05
CA VAL A 166 14.13 5.25 -2.38
C VAL A 166 14.13 3.93 -3.16
N ASP A 167 13.84 2.84 -2.46
CA ASP A 167 13.34 1.62 -3.09
C ASP A 167 11.82 1.71 -3.15
N VAL A 168 11.21 1.15 -4.19
CA VAL A 168 9.75 1.21 -4.37
C VAL A 168 9.17 -0.19 -4.49
N LEU A 169 8.16 -0.48 -3.69
CA LEU A 169 7.32 -1.67 -3.82
C LEU A 169 5.92 -1.25 -4.26
N GLY A 170 5.43 -1.87 -5.31
CA GLY A 170 4.06 -1.69 -5.78
C GLY A 170 3.30 -3.02 -5.83
N PHE A 171 2.15 -3.08 -5.15
CA PHE A 171 1.27 -4.23 -5.17
C PHE A 171 0.03 -3.93 -6.02
N SER A 172 -0.29 -4.83 -6.98
CA SER A 172 -1.46 -4.72 -7.85
C SER A 172 -1.45 -3.38 -8.62
N MET A 173 -2.46 -2.54 -8.48
CA MET A 173 -2.49 -1.18 -9.03
C MET A 173 -1.26 -0.35 -8.58
N GLY A 174 -0.80 -0.54 -7.36
CA GLY A 174 0.43 0.08 -6.86
C GLY A 174 1.67 -0.26 -7.71
N GLY A 175 1.68 -1.44 -8.34
CA GLY A 175 2.73 -1.84 -9.27
C GLY A 175 2.71 -1.08 -10.60
N LEU A 176 1.52 -0.65 -11.07
CA LEU A 176 1.38 0.21 -12.25
C LEU A 176 1.96 1.61 -11.95
N ILE A 177 1.62 2.13 -10.78
CA ILE A 177 2.15 3.41 -10.27
C ILE A 177 3.69 3.33 -10.13
N ALA A 178 4.20 2.25 -9.55
CA ALA A 178 5.63 2.05 -9.33
C ALA A 178 6.43 1.95 -10.64
N GLN A 179 5.92 1.27 -11.67
CA GLN A 179 6.53 1.23 -13.00
C GLN A 179 6.63 2.64 -13.60
N THR A 180 5.52 3.38 -13.56
CA THR A 180 5.45 4.75 -14.12
C THR A 180 6.37 5.70 -13.36
N LEU A 181 6.39 5.62 -12.02
CA LEU A 181 7.29 6.40 -11.17
C LEU A 181 8.76 6.12 -11.50
N ALA A 182 9.15 4.83 -11.62
CA ALA A 182 10.53 4.46 -11.89
C ALA A 182 11.02 4.93 -13.27
N ILE A 183 10.14 4.98 -14.28
CA ILE A 183 10.45 5.52 -15.61
C ILE A 183 10.57 7.06 -15.58
N ALA A 184 9.61 7.73 -14.93
CA ALA A 184 9.59 9.19 -14.87
C ALA A 184 10.72 9.76 -14.00
N GLU A 185 11.15 9.03 -12.97
CA GLU A 185 12.07 9.47 -11.93
C GLU A 185 13.20 8.45 -11.72
N PRO A 186 14.03 8.20 -12.75
CA PRO A 186 15.00 7.09 -12.72
C PRO A 186 16.10 7.25 -11.67
N THR A 187 16.37 8.47 -11.22
CA THR A 187 17.36 8.73 -10.14
C THR A 187 16.74 8.62 -8.75
N LEU A 188 15.42 8.83 -8.62
CA LEU A 188 14.71 8.73 -7.36
C LEU A 188 14.48 7.28 -6.95
N VAL A 189 14.23 6.39 -7.91
CA VAL A 189 13.97 4.97 -7.67
C VAL A 189 15.22 4.14 -7.87
N ARG A 190 15.78 3.58 -6.79
CA ARG A 190 16.99 2.75 -6.82
C ARG A 190 16.69 1.31 -7.27
N ARG A 191 15.73 0.68 -6.65
CA ARG A 191 15.27 -0.69 -6.94
C ARG A 191 13.75 -0.76 -6.93
N LEU A 192 13.18 -1.66 -7.74
CA LEU A 192 11.75 -1.79 -7.95
C LEU A 192 11.27 -3.19 -7.60
N ILE A 193 10.20 -3.29 -6.80
CA ILE A 193 9.52 -4.54 -6.49
C ILE A 193 8.09 -4.45 -7.01
N LEU A 194 7.71 -5.36 -7.89
CA LEU A 194 6.40 -5.43 -8.56
C LEU A 194 5.70 -6.71 -8.12
N VAL A 195 4.57 -6.59 -7.41
CA VAL A 195 3.86 -7.73 -6.84
C VAL A 195 2.45 -7.80 -7.41
N GLY A 196 2.03 -8.95 -7.93
CA GLY A 196 0.66 -9.17 -8.40
C GLY A 196 0.18 -8.10 -9.39
N THR A 197 1.02 -7.72 -10.35
CA THR A 197 0.76 -6.59 -11.27
C THR A 197 1.07 -6.95 -12.71
N GLY A 198 0.77 -6.06 -13.65
CA GLY A 198 0.96 -6.30 -15.06
C GLY A 198 1.44 -5.08 -15.85
N PRO A 199 1.87 -5.28 -17.10
CA PRO A 199 2.26 -4.20 -18.01
C PRO A 199 1.04 -3.49 -18.60
N ARG A 200 1.27 -2.36 -19.26
CA ARG A 200 0.26 -1.71 -20.13
C ARG A 200 -0.21 -2.70 -21.17
N SER A 201 -1.52 -2.70 -21.45
CA SER A 201 -2.15 -3.62 -22.40
C SER A 201 -1.80 -5.10 -22.19
N GLY A 202 -1.43 -5.50 -20.96
CA GLY A 202 -1.16 -6.88 -20.62
C GLY A 202 -2.39 -7.78 -20.74
N GLU A 203 -2.20 -9.08 -20.54
CA GLU A 203 -3.29 -10.06 -20.66
C GLU A 203 -4.42 -9.73 -19.66
N ARG A 204 -5.62 -9.48 -20.19
CA ARG A 204 -6.82 -9.10 -19.43
C ARG A 204 -6.70 -7.81 -18.60
N MET A 205 -5.73 -6.94 -18.90
CA MET A 205 -5.61 -5.66 -18.19
C MET A 205 -6.66 -4.62 -18.60
N ALA A 206 -7.30 -4.78 -19.78
CA ALA A 206 -8.36 -3.88 -20.24
C ALA A 206 -9.73 -4.16 -19.60
N SER A 207 -9.91 -5.29 -18.94
CA SER A 207 -11.17 -5.70 -18.32
C SER A 207 -10.89 -6.69 -17.18
N LEU A 208 -11.87 -6.84 -16.30
CA LEU A 208 -11.80 -7.92 -15.29
C LEU A 208 -11.70 -9.30 -15.97
N THR A 209 -10.92 -10.18 -15.36
CA THR A 209 -10.94 -11.60 -15.69
C THR A 209 -12.33 -12.19 -15.42
N PRO A 210 -12.72 -13.30 -16.06
CA PRO A 210 -14.00 -13.97 -15.76
C PRO A 210 -14.14 -14.30 -14.27
N GLU A 211 -13.06 -14.79 -13.65
CA GLU A 211 -13.00 -15.13 -12.23
C GLU A 211 -13.17 -13.89 -11.34
N ALA A 212 -12.50 -12.79 -11.69
CA ALA A 212 -12.67 -11.53 -10.98
C ALA A 212 -14.10 -10.98 -11.12
N GLN A 213 -14.73 -11.12 -12.28
CA GLN A 213 -16.14 -10.76 -12.48
C GLN A 213 -17.07 -11.58 -11.56
N GLU A 214 -16.84 -12.90 -11.45
CA GLU A 214 -17.58 -13.75 -10.53
C GLU A 214 -17.35 -13.33 -9.06
N ILE A 215 -16.08 -13.13 -8.68
CA ILE A 215 -15.72 -12.74 -7.30
C ILE A 215 -16.37 -11.41 -6.92
N PHE A 216 -16.24 -10.39 -7.73
CA PHE A 216 -16.78 -9.05 -7.42
C PHE A 216 -18.29 -8.94 -7.68
N GLY A 217 -18.89 -9.84 -8.47
CA GLY A 217 -20.33 -9.91 -8.69
C GLY A 217 -21.09 -10.69 -7.63
N ALA A 218 -20.40 -11.47 -6.79
CA ALA A 218 -21.02 -12.26 -5.75
C ALA A 218 -21.44 -11.42 -4.53
N THR A 219 -22.47 -11.91 -3.82
CA THR A 219 -22.88 -11.37 -2.53
C THR A 219 -22.28 -12.23 -1.41
N TYR A 220 -21.64 -11.58 -0.46
CA TYR A 220 -20.98 -12.24 0.68
C TYR A 220 -21.72 -11.90 1.96
N ALA A 221 -22.02 -12.94 2.77
CA ALA A 221 -22.58 -12.77 4.09
C ALA A 221 -21.60 -12.08 5.05
N GLU A 222 -20.30 -12.41 4.90
CA GLU A 222 -19.22 -11.86 5.69
C GLU A 222 -18.17 -11.17 4.78
N PRO A 223 -17.72 -9.96 5.14
CA PRO A 223 -16.71 -9.22 4.37
C PRO A 223 -15.42 -9.99 4.10
N ASP A 224 -15.03 -10.82 5.03
CA ASP A 224 -13.84 -11.67 4.97
C ASP A 224 -13.81 -12.58 3.76
N HIS A 225 -14.97 -13.09 3.35
CA HIS A 225 -15.05 -14.00 2.21
C HIS A 225 -14.60 -13.34 0.91
N LEU A 226 -14.86 -12.03 0.74
CA LEU A 226 -14.35 -11.30 -0.42
C LEU A 226 -12.81 -11.23 -0.38
N TRP A 227 -12.22 -10.86 0.78
CA TRP A 227 -10.76 -10.83 0.95
C TRP A 227 -10.11 -12.18 0.66
N LEU A 228 -10.71 -13.27 1.18
CA LEU A 228 -10.24 -14.61 0.95
C LEU A 228 -10.30 -15.00 -0.53
N ARG A 229 -11.38 -14.67 -1.24
CA ARG A 229 -11.52 -15.02 -2.66
C ARG A 229 -10.63 -14.19 -3.58
N VAL A 230 -10.39 -12.94 -3.27
CA VAL A 230 -9.50 -12.06 -4.06
C VAL A 230 -8.04 -12.49 -3.90
N HIS A 231 -7.61 -12.74 -2.67
CA HIS A 231 -6.18 -12.83 -2.36
C HIS A 231 -5.65 -14.25 -2.22
N PHE A 232 -6.52 -15.25 -1.99
CA PHE A 232 -6.09 -16.61 -1.66
C PHE A 232 -6.76 -17.64 -2.58
N SER A 233 -6.00 -18.69 -2.94
CA SER A 233 -6.52 -19.82 -3.71
C SER A 233 -7.58 -20.60 -2.92
N PRO A 234 -8.51 -21.33 -3.58
CA PRO A 234 -9.59 -22.04 -2.89
C PRO A 234 -9.13 -23.32 -2.16
N THR A 235 -7.83 -23.56 -2.04
CA THR A 235 -7.26 -24.72 -1.35
C THR A 235 -7.29 -24.56 0.17
N GLY A 236 -7.28 -25.65 0.90
CA GLY A 236 -7.27 -25.62 2.38
C GLY A 236 -6.05 -24.88 2.95
N THR A 237 -4.88 -25.06 2.33
CA THR A 237 -3.62 -24.41 2.71
C THR A 237 -3.71 -22.90 2.54
N SER A 238 -4.09 -22.43 1.36
CA SER A 238 -4.20 -21.01 1.04
C SER A 238 -5.27 -20.33 1.88
N GLN A 239 -6.43 -20.95 2.06
CA GLN A 239 -7.52 -20.41 2.89
C GLN A 239 -7.15 -20.34 4.38
N THR A 240 -6.30 -21.23 4.88
CA THR A 240 -5.77 -21.17 6.26
C THR A 240 -4.82 -20.00 6.41
N ALA A 241 -3.91 -19.78 5.46
CA ALA A 241 -3.04 -18.61 5.44
C ALA A 241 -3.86 -17.30 5.34
N GLY A 242 -4.95 -17.32 4.55
CA GLY A 242 -5.87 -16.19 4.43
C GLY A 242 -6.54 -15.81 5.76
N ARG A 243 -7.01 -16.80 6.53
CA ARG A 243 -7.57 -16.51 7.86
C ARG A 243 -6.52 -15.93 8.79
N ALA A 244 -5.29 -16.45 8.80
CA ALA A 244 -4.20 -15.91 9.59
C ALA A 244 -3.84 -14.46 9.16
N PHE A 245 -3.88 -14.15 7.86
CA PHE A 245 -3.75 -12.78 7.35
C PHE A 245 -4.85 -11.88 7.92
N LEU A 246 -6.12 -12.29 7.86
CA LEU A 246 -7.24 -11.49 8.37
C LEU A 246 -7.14 -11.20 9.86
N GLU A 247 -6.60 -12.11 10.66
CA GLU A 247 -6.30 -11.87 12.07
C GLU A 247 -5.25 -10.75 12.23
N ARG A 248 -4.14 -10.81 11.47
CA ARG A 248 -3.10 -9.78 11.51
C ARG A 248 -3.59 -8.43 10.98
N PHE A 249 -4.40 -8.43 9.93
CA PHE A 249 -5.02 -7.26 9.33
C PHE A 249 -5.87 -6.44 10.31
N ARG A 250 -6.43 -7.07 11.35
CA ARG A 250 -7.27 -6.44 12.38
C ARG A 250 -6.52 -5.93 13.59
N LEU A 251 -5.21 -6.19 13.69
CA LEU A 251 -4.44 -5.85 14.90
C LEU A 251 -4.35 -4.35 15.16
N ARG A 252 -4.34 -3.52 14.11
CA ARG A 252 -4.42 -2.08 14.30
C ARG A 252 -5.86 -1.67 14.57
N THR A 253 -6.13 -1.17 15.77
CA THR A 253 -7.47 -0.74 16.21
C THR A 253 -7.60 0.77 16.33
N GLU A 254 -6.49 1.49 16.54
CA GLU A 254 -6.47 2.92 16.74
C GLU A 254 -5.97 3.67 15.50
N ASN A 255 -6.58 4.83 15.23
CA ASN A 255 -6.22 5.70 14.12
C ASN A 255 -6.16 4.96 12.77
N ARG A 256 -7.12 4.07 12.55
CA ARG A 256 -7.28 3.41 11.25
C ARG A 256 -7.71 4.41 10.19
N ASP A 257 -7.26 4.13 8.98
CA ASP A 257 -7.70 4.88 7.81
C ASP A 257 -9.20 4.64 7.54
N PRO A 258 -9.98 5.69 7.25
CA PRO A 258 -11.30 5.52 6.67
C PRO A 258 -11.27 4.69 5.39
N ALA A 259 -12.25 3.84 5.20
CA ALA A 259 -12.37 3.06 3.97
C ALA A 259 -12.54 3.97 2.74
N ALA A 260 -12.04 3.52 1.59
CA ALA A 260 -12.26 4.20 0.32
C ALA A 260 -13.77 4.22 -0.01
N ASN A 261 -14.21 5.28 -0.69
CA ASN A 261 -15.58 5.45 -1.14
C ASN A 261 -15.76 5.14 -2.64
N GLU A 262 -16.98 5.23 -3.13
CA GLU A 262 -17.32 4.95 -4.54
C GLU A 262 -16.58 5.89 -5.52
N ALA A 263 -16.34 7.15 -5.16
CA ALA A 263 -15.62 8.09 -6.01
C ALA A 263 -14.15 7.66 -6.20
N VAL A 264 -13.51 7.15 -5.15
CA VAL A 264 -12.15 6.58 -5.22
C VAL A 264 -12.11 5.43 -6.22
N ALA A 265 -13.05 4.50 -6.11
CA ALA A 265 -13.11 3.37 -7.02
C ALA A 265 -13.34 3.77 -8.46
N SER A 266 -14.27 4.68 -8.70
CA SER A 266 -14.62 5.13 -10.05
C SER A 266 -13.40 5.77 -10.73
N ALA A 267 -12.69 6.65 -10.05
CA ALA A 267 -11.48 7.28 -10.58
C ALA A 267 -10.36 6.26 -10.85
N GLN A 268 -10.13 5.35 -9.91
CA GLN A 268 -9.13 4.30 -10.08
C GLN A 268 -9.48 3.30 -11.19
N LEU A 269 -10.76 2.96 -11.38
CA LEU A 269 -11.23 2.14 -12.51
C LEU A 269 -11.00 2.85 -13.86
N ALA A 270 -11.21 4.16 -13.92
CA ALA A 270 -10.90 4.93 -15.12
C ALA A 270 -9.39 4.87 -15.44
N ALA A 271 -8.53 4.98 -14.42
CA ALA A 271 -7.09 4.84 -14.57
C ALA A 271 -6.68 3.44 -15.04
N LEU A 272 -7.27 2.37 -14.47
CA LEU A 272 -7.03 0.98 -14.87
C LEU A 272 -7.48 0.72 -16.31
N ALA A 273 -8.63 1.25 -16.72
CA ALA A 273 -9.13 1.12 -18.09
C ALA A 273 -8.16 1.77 -19.11
N LYS A 274 -7.63 2.96 -18.79
CA LYS A 274 -6.60 3.62 -19.62
C LYS A 274 -5.31 2.80 -19.69
N TRP A 275 -4.86 2.23 -18.56
CA TRP A 275 -3.65 1.38 -18.51
C TRP A 275 -3.78 0.13 -19.35
N GLY A 276 -4.94 -0.54 -19.27
CA GLY A 276 -5.22 -1.78 -20.00
C GLY A 276 -5.61 -1.59 -21.46
N ALA A 277 -5.88 -0.35 -21.91
CA ALA A 277 -6.32 -0.09 -23.26
C ALA A 277 -5.30 -0.61 -24.30
N PRO A 278 -5.75 -1.26 -25.39
CA PRO A 278 -4.86 -1.76 -26.43
C PRO A 278 -3.98 -0.66 -27.03
N GLN A 279 -2.70 -0.94 -27.20
CA GLN A 279 -1.70 -0.04 -27.78
C GLN A 279 -0.84 -0.81 -28.78
N ASP A 280 -0.30 -0.10 -29.77
CA ASP A 280 0.73 -0.65 -30.64
C ASP A 280 2.04 -0.80 -29.85
N ASN A 281 2.69 -1.98 -29.97
CA ASN A 281 3.92 -2.28 -29.30
C ASN A 281 3.89 -2.03 -27.77
N PRO A 282 2.93 -2.61 -27.03
CA PRO A 282 2.56 -2.18 -25.66
C PRO A 282 3.67 -2.37 -24.63
N TYR A 283 4.64 -3.25 -24.89
CA TYR A 283 5.71 -3.58 -23.93
C TYR A 283 7.01 -2.81 -24.17
N ALA A 284 7.09 -1.98 -25.24
CA ALA A 284 8.31 -1.25 -25.56
C ALA A 284 8.78 -0.33 -24.41
N TYR A 285 7.84 0.27 -23.67
CA TYR A 285 8.16 1.15 -22.54
C TYR A 285 8.91 0.44 -21.38
N LEU A 286 8.75 -0.88 -21.24
CA LEU A 286 9.41 -1.65 -20.19
C LEU A 286 10.93 -1.66 -20.33
N SER A 287 11.47 -1.45 -21.53
CA SER A 287 12.89 -1.32 -21.75
C SER A 287 13.51 -0.07 -21.10
N ALA A 288 12.68 0.94 -20.76
CA ALA A 288 13.11 2.12 -20.04
C ALA A 288 13.26 1.91 -18.52
N LEU A 289 12.76 0.79 -17.99
CA LEU A 289 12.97 0.39 -16.58
C LEU A 289 14.40 -0.13 -16.40
N SER A 290 15.33 0.78 -16.14
CA SER A 290 16.76 0.46 -15.96
C SER A 290 17.09 -0.05 -14.56
N GLN A 291 16.21 0.17 -13.59
CA GLN A 291 16.40 -0.24 -12.21
C GLN A 291 16.41 -1.77 -12.08
N PRO A 292 17.25 -2.36 -11.21
CA PRO A 292 17.05 -3.74 -10.79
C PRO A 292 15.60 -3.94 -10.32
N THR A 293 14.94 -4.93 -10.88
CA THR A 293 13.49 -5.15 -10.64
C THR A 293 13.26 -6.59 -10.16
N LEU A 294 12.50 -6.74 -9.07
CA LEU A 294 11.97 -8.01 -8.59
C LEU A 294 10.48 -8.08 -8.90
N VAL A 295 10.08 -9.07 -9.69
CA VAL A 295 8.68 -9.36 -9.98
C VAL A 295 8.25 -10.56 -9.13
N VAL A 296 7.15 -10.43 -8.40
CA VAL A 296 6.61 -11.50 -7.51
C VAL A 296 5.14 -11.71 -7.82
N ASN A 297 4.70 -12.97 -7.93
CA ASN A 297 3.28 -13.28 -8.06
C ASN A 297 2.96 -14.67 -7.51
N GLY A 298 1.65 -14.99 -7.39
CA GLY A 298 1.17 -16.34 -7.22
C GLY A 298 1.11 -17.09 -8.54
N ASP A 299 1.17 -18.41 -8.52
CA ASP A 299 1.05 -19.26 -9.71
C ASP A 299 -0.40 -19.32 -10.24
N ASN A 300 -1.37 -18.91 -9.43
CA ASN A 300 -2.80 -18.94 -9.72
C ASN A 300 -3.48 -17.58 -9.46
N ASP A 301 -2.83 -16.46 -9.81
CA ASP A 301 -3.44 -15.14 -9.71
C ASP A 301 -4.57 -15.00 -10.74
N VAL A 302 -5.81 -14.97 -10.25
CA VAL A 302 -7.03 -14.85 -11.07
C VAL A 302 -7.50 -13.39 -11.21
N ILE A 303 -6.88 -12.45 -10.51
CA ILE A 303 -7.19 -11.01 -10.61
C ILE A 303 -6.34 -10.34 -11.69
N ILE A 304 -5.02 -10.51 -11.59
CA ILE A 304 -4.04 -10.13 -12.62
C ILE A 304 -3.25 -11.37 -12.99
N TYR A 305 -3.65 -12.02 -14.07
CA TYR A 305 -3.10 -13.33 -14.45
C TYR A 305 -1.58 -13.38 -14.40
N THR A 306 -1.05 -14.46 -13.83
CA THR A 306 0.39 -14.70 -13.63
C THR A 306 1.22 -14.51 -14.90
N VAL A 307 0.65 -14.73 -16.08
CA VAL A 307 1.31 -14.47 -17.37
C VAL A 307 1.79 -13.03 -17.51
N ASN A 308 1.12 -12.07 -16.88
CA ASN A 308 1.58 -10.67 -16.88
C ASN A 308 2.93 -10.50 -16.18
N SER A 309 3.19 -11.27 -15.14
CA SER A 309 4.49 -11.29 -14.46
C SER A 309 5.60 -11.91 -15.34
N LEU A 310 5.26 -12.89 -16.17
CA LEU A 310 6.18 -13.44 -17.18
C LEU A 310 6.51 -12.39 -18.25
N ILE A 311 5.52 -11.63 -18.72
CA ILE A 311 5.72 -10.53 -19.68
C ILE A 311 6.63 -9.45 -19.06
N LEU A 312 6.37 -9.01 -17.82
CA LEU A 312 7.24 -8.07 -17.12
C LEU A 312 8.68 -8.58 -17.04
N ARG A 313 8.87 -9.85 -16.62
CA ARG A 313 10.21 -10.46 -16.55
C ARG A 313 10.90 -10.52 -17.90
N GLN A 314 10.18 -10.76 -18.97
CA GLN A 314 10.73 -10.87 -20.32
C GLN A 314 11.19 -9.52 -20.88
N HIS A 315 10.45 -8.44 -20.60
CA HIS A 315 10.65 -7.14 -21.24
C HIS A 315 11.38 -6.11 -20.37
N ILE A 316 11.48 -6.30 -19.06
CA ILE A 316 12.31 -5.45 -18.18
C ILE A 316 13.75 -6.00 -18.18
N PRO A 317 14.77 -5.20 -18.56
CA PRO A 317 16.13 -5.70 -18.77
C PRO A 317 16.75 -6.40 -17.56
N ASN A 318 16.55 -5.85 -16.36
CA ASN A 318 17.17 -6.31 -15.12
C ASN A 318 16.17 -6.95 -14.15
N ALA A 319 15.13 -7.63 -14.67
CA ALA A 319 14.13 -8.23 -13.83
C ALA A 319 14.50 -9.65 -13.38
N GLN A 320 14.19 -9.95 -12.13
CA GLN A 320 14.12 -11.29 -11.55
C GLN A 320 12.65 -11.63 -11.33
N LEU A 321 12.29 -12.93 -11.37
CA LEU A 321 10.93 -13.40 -11.16
C LEU A 321 10.89 -14.45 -10.06
N VAL A 322 9.95 -14.30 -9.15
CA VAL A 322 9.59 -15.28 -8.12
C VAL A 322 8.10 -15.59 -8.23
N ILE A 323 7.77 -16.86 -8.35
CA ILE A 323 6.37 -17.35 -8.35
C ILE A 323 6.17 -18.22 -7.12
N TYR A 324 5.13 -17.91 -6.34
CA TYR A 324 4.76 -18.69 -5.17
C TYR A 324 3.67 -19.72 -5.52
N PRO A 325 3.86 -20.99 -5.15
CA PRO A 325 2.91 -22.05 -5.48
C PRO A 325 1.62 -21.92 -4.69
N ASP A 326 0.50 -22.41 -5.25
CA ASP A 326 -0.82 -22.42 -4.61
C ASP A 326 -1.26 -21.02 -4.13
N ALA A 327 -0.79 -19.97 -4.77
CA ALA A 327 -1.05 -18.60 -4.37
C ALA A 327 -1.84 -17.84 -5.45
N ASN A 328 -2.84 -17.10 -4.99
CA ASN A 328 -3.63 -16.17 -5.79
C ASN A 328 -3.00 -14.75 -5.71
N HIS A 329 -3.78 -13.71 -5.94
CA HIS A 329 -3.36 -12.31 -5.99
C HIS A 329 -2.60 -11.83 -4.75
N GLY A 330 -2.94 -12.36 -3.56
CA GLY A 330 -2.29 -12.05 -2.28
C GLY A 330 -1.08 -12.93 -1.95
N SER A 331 -0.25 -13.27 -2.91
CA SER A 331 0.92 -14.15 -2.70
C SER A 331 1.86 -13.69 -1.58
N LEU A 332 2.05 -12.37 -1.44
CA LEU A 332 2.82 -11.76 -0.35
C LEU A 332 2.14 -11.91 1.03
N TYR A 333 0.82 -12.06 1.08
CA TYR A 333 0.04 -12.28 2.30
C TYR A 333 -0.02 -13.76 2.69
N GLN A 334 0.05 -14.64 1.70
CA GLN A 334 0.07 -16.07 1.92
C GLN A 334 1.42 -16.58 2.41
N TYR A 335 2.49 -15.97 1.95
CA TYR A 335 3.88 -16.35 2.25
C TYR A 335 4.69 -15.15 2.82
N PRO A 336 4.23 -14.51 3.91
CA PRO A 336 4.82 -13.24 4.35
C PRO A 336 6.31 -13.39 4.73
N GLU A 337 6.71 -14.44 5.41
CA GLU A 337 8.10 -14.66 5.82
C GLU A 337 9.01 -14.85 4.61
N ARG A 338 8.59 -15.71 3.66
CA ARG A 338 9.36 -15.95 2.43
C ARG A 338 9.45 -14.69 1.57
N PHE A 339 8.36 -13.93 1.47
CA PHE A 339 8.35 -12.67 0.75
C PHE A 339 9.33 -11.67 1.36
N VAL A 340 9.33 -11.55 2.68
CA VAL A 340 10.28 -10.69 3.42
C VAL A 340 11.73 -11.11 3.15
N GLU A 341 12.03 -12.42 3.15
CA GLU A 341 13.36 -12.93 2.83
C GLU A 341 13.80 -12.61 1.40
N ASP A 342 12.93 -12.87 0.41
CA ASP A 342 13.21 -12.64 -1.01
C ASP A 342 13.42 -11.14 -1.29
N VAL A 343 12.55 -10.26 -0.75
CA VAL A 343 12.68 -8.81 -0.89
C VAL A 343 13.91 -8.29 -0.15
N SER A 344 14.17 -8.75 1.07
CA SER A 344 15.34 -8.30 1.85
C SER A 344 16.65 -8.66 1.17
N ARG A 345 16.76 -9.87 0.60
CA ARG A 345 17.90 -10.32 -0.21
C ARG A 345 18.07 -9.47 -1.47
N PHE A 346 16.98 -9.14 -2.14
CA PHE A 346 17.02 -8.32 -3.35
C PHE A 346 17.41 -6.87 -3.05
N LEU A 347 17.03 -6.33 -1.91
CA LEU A 347 17.29 -4.94 -1.52
C LEU A 347 18.65 -4.74 -0.79
N SER A 348 19.36 -5.82 -0.49
CA SER A 348 20.71 -5.78 0.14
C SER A 348 21.79 -5.15 -0.74
#